data_1eb26e51e43c43c2ba38151591a9e43f
#
_entry.id   1eb26e51e43c43c2ba38151591a9e43f
#
_cell.length_a   1.000
_cell.length_b   1.000
_cell.length_c   1.000
_cell.angle_alpha   90.00
_cell.angle_beta   90.00
_cell.angle_gamma   90.00
#
_symmetry.space_group_name_H-M   'P 1'
#
loop_
_entity.id
_entity.type
_entity.pdbx_description
1 polymer ?
#
loop_
_entity_poly.entity_id
_entity_poly.type
_entity_poly.pdbx_seq_one_letter_code
_entity_poly.pdbx_strand_id
1 'polypeptide(L)'
;TDAVSNSKYGYNGRPQAYLLCETTKNWRNANTLTYENKKMFDGRDRLNVLVGHEVSSSMEESIENVSVNFPTTMGFEDMKANMGAGTALPNQSTISAEENMLSFFGRVNYTMMDKYLLTVTVRADGSSKFGDGNRWGVFPSAALAWRISDEAFMANTKDWLSALKLRL
;
A
#
# COMPACT_ATOMS: atom_id res chain seq x y z
N THR A 1 22.03 5.71 31.23
CA THR A 1 20.92 6.29 32.01
C THR A 1 20.40 5.21 32.91
N ASP A 2 20.66 5.42 34.18
CA ASP A 2 20.23 4.51 35.21
C ASP A 2 18.70 4.30 35.08
N ALA A 3 18.29 3.07 35.16
CA ALA A 3 16.91 2.71 35.27
C ALA A 3 16.27 3.26 36.54
N VAL A 4 16.92 4.22 37.15
CA VAL A 4 16.53 4.82 38.39
C VAL A 4 15.45 5.84 38.13
N SER A 5 14.36 5.48 38.57
CA SER A 5 13.65 6.21 39.60
C SER A 5 12.85 7.44 39.24
N ASN A 6 13.17 8.24 38.32
CA ASN A 6 12.34 9.37 37.88
C ASN A 6 11.68 9.09 36.53
N SER A 7 11.70 7.85 36.11
CA SER A 7 11.02 7.43 34.92
C SER A 7 9.51 7.52 35.19
N LYS A 8 8.88 8.42 34.48
CA LYS A 8 7.44 8.55 34.31
C LYS A 8 6.74 7.21 34.04
N TYR A 9 7.51 6.18 33.68
CA TYR A 9 7.10 4.84 33.31
C TYR A 9 7.48 3.77 34.35
N GLY A 10 7.99 4.14 35.52
CA GLY A 10 8.29 3.21 36.58
C GLY A 10 7.00 2.67 37.23
N TYR A 11 6.96 1.38 37.49
CA TYR A 11 5.88 0.74 38.26
C TYR A 11 6.11 0.97 39.76
N ASN A 12 5.19 1.68 40.41
CA ASN A 12 5.31 2.02 41.84
C ASN A 12 6.68 2.67 42.23
N GLY A 13 7.24 3.51 41.35
CA GLY A 13 8.54 4.15 41.59
C GLY A 13 9.74 3.24 41.42
N ARG A 14 9.56 2.02 40.92
CA ARG A 14 10.64 1.08 40.62
C ARG A 14 10.82 0.90 39.11
N PRO A 15 12.02 0.50 38.66
CA PRO A 15 12.30 0.25 37.28
C PRO A 15 11.42 -0.86 36.69
N GLN A 16 11.07 -0.66 35.43
CA GLN A 16 10.41 -1.71 34.62
C GLN A 16 11.12 -1.90 33.29
N ALA A 17 11.07 -3.10 32.78
CA ALA A 17 11.50 -3.42 31.43
C ALA A 17 10.34 -3.97 30.62
N TYR A 18 10.31 -3.59 29.36
CA TYR A 18 9.28 -3.93 28.41
C TYR A 18 9.94 -4.46 27.15
N LEU A 19 9.49 -5.58 26.67
CA LEU A 19 9.94 -6.22 25.42
C LEU A 19 8.72 -6.54 24.57
N LEU A 20 8.62 -5.83 23.43
CA LEU A 20 7.61 -6.08 22.42
C LEU A 20 8.25 -6.78 21.23
N CYS A 21 7.71 -7.90 20.83
CA CYS A 21 8.04 -8.59 19.59
C CYS A 21 6.82 -8.57 18.67
N GLU A 22 6.93 -7.88 17.54
CA GLU A 22 5.90 -7.82 16.52
C GLU A 22 6.35 -8.59 15.29
N THR A 23 5.48 -9.41 14.77
CA THR A 23 5.70 -10.20 13.56
C THR A 23 4.56 -9.94 12.59
N THR A 24 4.85 -9.35 11.45
CA THR A 24 3.87 -9.15 10.37
C THR A 24 4.11 -10.18 9.27
N LYS A 25 3.09 -10.95 8.95
CA LYS A 25 3.08 -11.93 7.86
C LYS A 25 2.28 -11.37 6.70
N ASN A 26 2.94 -11.11 5.58
CA ASN A 26 2.32 -10.59 4.37
C ASN A 26 2.49 -11.58 3.22
N TRP A 27 1.39 -11.80 2.50
CA TRP A 27 1.39 -12.57 1.26
C TRP A 27 0.65 -11.79 0.18
N ARG A 28 1.20 -11.78 -1.03
CA ARG A 28 0.60 -11.13 -2.18
C ARG A 28 0.87 -11.92 -3.46
N ASN A 29 -0.18 -12.12 -4.25
CA ASN A 29 -0.09 -12.67 -5.59
C ASN A 29 -0.85 -11.74 -6.55
N ALA A 30 -0.18 -11.30 -7.61
CA ALA A 30 -0.77 -10.45 -8.63
C ALA A 30 -0.43 -11.00 -10.02
N ASN A 31 -1.45 -11.13 -10.86
CA ASN A 31 -1.31 -11.61 -12.24
C ASN A 31 -1.96 -10.61 -13.18
N THR A 32 -1.28 -10.34 -14.29
CA THR A 32 -1.77 -9.44 -15.34
C THR A 32 -1.62 -10.06 -16.70
N LEU A 33 -2.58 -9.78 -17.55
CA LEU A 33 -2.55 -10.11 -18.98
C LEU A 33 -2.66 -8.81 -19.77
N THR A 34 -1.74 -8.61 -20.70
CA THR A 34 -1.72 -7.44 -21.57
C THR A 34 -1.85 -7.85 -23.02
N TYR A 35 -2.78 -7.22 -23.73
CA TYR A 35 -2.93 -7.30 -25.17
C TYR A 35 -2.55 -5.96 -25.79
N GLU A 36 -1.68 -5.98 -26.80
CA GLU A 36 -1.27 -4.78 -27.52
C GLU A 36 -1.44 -4.98 -29.02
N ASN A 37 -2.13 -4.03 -29.67
CA ASN A 37 -2.22 -3.94 -31.12
C ASN A 37 -1.78 -2.53 -31.55
N LYS A 38 -0.67 -2.46 -32.27
CA LYS A 38 -0.04 -1.20 -32.71
C LYS A 38 -0.48 -0.75 -34.11
N LYS A 39 -1.29 -1.52 -34.80
CA LYS A 39 -1.66 -1.31 -36.21
C LYS A 39 -3.13 -1.59 -36.47
N MET A 40 -4.02 -1.00 -35.69
CA MET A 40 -5.44 -1.04 -36.01
C MET A 40 -5.78 0.01 -37.08
N PHE A 41 -6.80 -0.25 -37.90
CA PHE A 41 -7.34 0.68 -38.88
C PHE A 41 -6.26 1.39 -39.72
N ASP A 42 -5.61 0.64 -40.61
CA ASP A 42 -4.53 1.10 -41.51
C ASP A 42 -3.26 1.61 -40.79
N GLY A 43 -3.03 1.16 -39.58
CA GLY A 43 -1.81 1.43 -38.82
C GLY A 43 -1.75 2.78 -38.13
N ARG A 44 -2.88 3.50 -38.08
CA ARG A 44 -2.97 4.81 -37.42
C ARG A 44 -3.45 4.74 -35.98
N ASP A 45 -4.07 3.63 -35.60
CA ASP A 45 -4.64 3.45 -34.28
C ASP A 45 -3.89 2.41 -33.48
N ARG A 46 -3.81 2.63 -32.17
CA ARG A 46 -3.16 1.72 -31.23
C ARG A 46 -4.10 1.40 -30.09
N LEU A 47 -4.16 0.14 -29.74
CA LEU A 47 -4.93 -0.37 -28.59
C LEU A 47 -3.99 -1.13 -27.66
N ASN A 48 -4.06 -0.78 -26.38
CA ASN A 48 -3.45 -1.57 -25.32
C ASN A 48 -4.51 -1.86 -24.26
N VAL A 49 -4.73 -3.13 -23.98
CA VAL A 49 -5.69 -3.60 -22.97
C VAL A 49 -4.92 -4.40 -21.94
N LEU A 50 -5.10 -4.03 -20.69
CA LEU A 50 -4.55 -4.76 -19.54
C LEU A 50 -5.71 -5.19 -18.66
N VAL A 51 -5.69 -6.46 -18.25
CA VAL A 51 -6.58 -7.00 -17.22
C VAL A 51 -5.75 -7.73 -16.18
N GLY A 52 -6.19 -7.71 -14.95
CA GLY A 52 -5.47 -8.39 -13.89
C GLY A 52 -6.31 -8.61 -12.65
N HIS A 53 -5.75 -9.45 -11.78
CA HIS A 53 -6.27 -9.66 -10.45
C HIS A 53 -5.13 -9.69 -9.44
N GLU A 54 -5.46 -9.38 -8.20
CA GLU A 54 -4.52 -9.39 -7.08
C GLU A 54 -5.22 -9.99 -5.86
N VAL A 55 -4.53 -10.86 -5.16
CA VAL A 55 -4.93 -11.39 -3.86
C VAL A 55 -3.82 -11.08 -2.87
N SER A 56 -4.16 -10.55 -1.72
CA SER A 56 -3.20 -10.34 -0.64
C SER A 56 -3.81 -10.68 0.71
N SER A 57 -2.94 -11.10 1.63
CA SER A 57 -3.27 -11.35 3.02
C SER A 57 -2.20 -10.72 3.90
N SER A 58 -2.64 -10.17 5.03
CA SER A 58 -1.79 -9.60 6.07
C SER A 58 -2.30 -10.03 7.44
N MET A 59 -1.39 -10.46 8.30
CA MET A 59 -1.67 -10.80 9.68
C MET A 59 -0.54 -10.27 10.57
N GLU A 60 -0.88 -9.73 11.72
CA GLU A 60 0.06 -9.21 12.70
C GLU A 60 -0.07 -10.00 14.00
N GLU A 61 1.06 -10.44 14.50
CA GLU A 61 1.18 -11.09 15.80
C GLU A 61 2.07 -10.22 16.69
N SER A 62 1.65 -9.93 17.89
CA SER A 62 2.45 -9.23 18.88
C SER A 62 2.54 -10.02 20.18
N ILE A 63 3.73 -10.06 20.75
CA ILE A 63 4.00 -10.65 22.07
C ILE A 63 4.66 -9.60 22.92
N GLU A 64 4.05 -9.29 24.04
CA GLU A 64 4.52 -8.34 25.01
C GLU A 64 4.93 -9.03 26.29
N ASN A 65 6.18 -8.83 26.69
CA ASN A 65 6.72 -9.25 27.99
C ASN A 65 7.03 -8.01 28.82
N VAL A 66 6.50 -7.96 30.02
CA VAL A 66 6.76 -6.87 30.97
C VAL A 66 7.27 -7.46 32.27
N SER A 67 8.37 -6.91 32.77
CA SER A 67 8.86 -7.19 34.12
C SER A 67 9.03 -5.89 34.88
N VAL A 68 8.66 -5.91 36.14
CA VAL A 68 8.63 -4.77 37.06
C VAL A 68 9.47 -5.05 38.30
N ASN A 69 9.67 -4.06 39.16
CA ASN A 69 10.37 -4.20 40.44
C ASN A 69 11.81 -4.69 40.32
N PHE A 70 12.55 -4.28 39.30
CA PHE A 70 13.98 -4.57 39.21
C PHE A 70 14.76 -3.93 40.38
N PRO A 71 15.93 -4.50 40.75
CA PRO A 71 16.84 -3.83 41.63
C PRO A 71 17.22 -2.43 41.11
N THR A 72 17.19 -1.42 41.98
CA THR A 72 17.48 -0.03 41.58
C THR A 72 18.92 0.19 41.11
N THR A 73 19.82 -0.76 41.40
CA THR A 73 21.23 -0.74 40.98
C THR A 73 21.44 -1.35 39.58
N MET A 74 20.42 -1.96 38.99
CA MET A 74 20.54 -2.60 37.69
C MET A 74 20.39 -1.60 36.55
N GLY A 75 21.31 -1.61 35.59
CA GLY A 75 21.25 -0.78 34.38
C GLY A 75 20.15 -1.23 33.42
N PHE A 76 19.74 -0.34 32.53
CA PHE A 76 18.66 -0.60 31.58
C PHE A 76 18.95 -1.82 30.66
N GLU A 77 20.17 -1.91 30.12
CA GLU A 77 20.55 -3.01 29.23
C GLU A 77 20.59 -4.36 29.98
N ASP A 78 21.03 -4.35 31.25
CA ASP A 78 21.05 -5.54 32.10
C ASP A 78 19.61 -6.01 32.39
N MET A 79 18.68 -5.10 32.64
CA MET A 79 17.28 -5.42 32.85
C MET A 79 16.66 -6.03 31.60
N LYS A 80 16.93 -5.45 30.44
CA LYS A 80 16.44 -5.94 29.15
C LYS A 80 17.01 -7.33 28.81
N ALA A 81 18.28 -7.55 29.08
CA ALA A 81 18.96 -8.83 28.88
C ALA A 81 18.51 -9.90 29.88
N ASN A 82 18.03 -9.50 31.06
CA ASN A 82 17.67 -10.40 32.13
C ASN A 82 16.30 -10.05 32.75
N MET A 83 15.26 -10.22 31.97
CA MET A 83 13.87 -9.95 32.38
C MET A 83 13.44 -10.73 33.64
N GLY A 84 14.07 -11.86 33.90
CA GLY A 84 13.81 -12.68 35.08
C GLY A 84 14.36 -12.10 36.39
N ALA A 85 15.21 -11.08 36.36
CA ALA A 85 15.69 -10.39 37.57
C ALA A 85 14.61 -9.48 38.20
N GLY A 86 13.55 -9.17 37.47
CA GLY A 86 12.38 -8.47 37.97
C GLY A 86 11.24 -9.43 38.31
N THR A 87 10.09 -8.84 38.59
CA THR A 87 8.82 -9.57 38.76
C THR A 87 8.10 -9.58 37.43
N ALA A 88 7.96 -10.73 36.79
CA ALA A 88 7.27 -10.85 35.52
C ALA A 88 5.77 -10.59 35.70
N LEU A 89 5.20 -9.76 34.86
CA LEU A 89 3.73 -9.66 34.68
C LEU A 89 3.25 -10.72 33.70
N PRO A 90 1.94 -11.05 33.70
CA PRO A 90 1.39 -11.98 32.73
C PRO A 90 1.69 -11.49 31.30
N ASN A 91 2.26 -12.37 30.48
CA ASN A 91 2.52 -12.08 29.07
C ASN A 91 1.21 -11.80 28.36
N GLN A 92 1.25 -10.81 27.48
CA GLN A 92 0.15 -10.51 26.59
C GLN A 92 0.55 -10.90 25.18
N SER A 93 -0.32 -11.60 24.49
CA SER A 93 -0.17 -11.87 23.07
C SER A 93 -1.44 -11.49 22.35
N THR A 94 -1.29 -10.84 21.22
CA THR A 94 -2.39 -10.44 20.36
C THR A 94 -2.13 -10.94 18.96
N ILE A 95 -3.12 -11.58 18.38
CA ILE A 95 -3.10 -11.96 16.96
C ILE A 95 -4.22 -11.18 16.30
N SER A 96 -3.86 -10.35 15.33
CA SER A 96 -4.86 -9.61 14.55
C SER A 96 -5.68 -10.56 13.69
N ALA A 97 -6.93 -10.20 13.39
CA ALA A 97 -7.68 -10.89 12.36
C ALA A 97 -6.93 -10.81 11.03
N GLU A 98 -6.90 -11.91 10.29
CA GLU A 98 -6.30 -11.95 8.97
C GLU A 98 -7.03 -11.00 8.00
N GLU A 99 -6.29 -10.05 7.43
CA GLU A 99 -6.80 -9.08 6.49
C GLU A 99 -6.61 -9.61 5.08
N ASN A 100 -7.69 -9.97 4.42
CA ASN A 100 -7.68 -10.47 3.07
C ASN A 100 -8.21 -9.42 2.10
N MET A 101 -7.51 -9.23 0.98
CA MET A 101 -7.94 -8.35 -0.11
C MET A 101 -7.93 -9.12 -1.42
N LEU A 102 -9.01 -8.96 -2.20
CA LEU A 102 -9.14 -9.46 -3.56
C LEU A 102 -9.49 -8.29 -4.47
N SER A 103 -8.70 -8.10 -5.50
CA SER A 103 -8.86 -7.00 -6.45
C SER A 103 -8.90 -7.52 -7.89
N PHE A 104 -9.78 -6.93 -8.69
CA PHE A 104 -9.79 -7.08 -10.14
C PHE A 104 -9.63 -5.71 -10.78
N PHE A 105 -8.83 -5.62 -11.84
CA PHE A 105 -8.64 -4.36 -12.54
C PHE A 105 -8.47 -4.55 -14.04
N GLY A 106 -8.91 -3.54 -14.76
CA GLY A 106 -8.76 -3.45 -16.19
C GLY A 106 -8.41 -2.04 -16.62
N ARG A 107 -7.59 -1.92 -17.65
CA ARG A 107 -7.22 -0.65 -18.29
C ARG A 107 -7.26 -0.81 -19.79
N VAL A 108 -7.87 0.16 -20.45
CA VAL A 108 -7.85 0.31 -21.90
C VAL A 108 -7.18 1.63 -22.23
N ASN A 109 -6.12 1.58 -23.02
CA ASN A 109 -5.51 2.74 -23.62
C ASN A 109 -5.76 2.66 -25.14
N TYR A 110 -6.45 3.65 -25.68
CA TYR A 110 -6.70 3.75 -27.10
C TYR A 110 -6.14 5.04 -27.64
N THR A 111 -5.33 4.95 -28.69
CA THR A 111 -4.78 6.09 -29.40
C THR A 111 -5.32 6.08 -30.82
N MET A 112 -6.09 7.08 -31.17
CA MET A 112 -6.70 7.25 -32.49
C MET A 112 -5.90 8.30 -33.29
N MET A 113 -5.50 7.95 -34.51
CA MET A 113 -4.77 8.82 -35.45
C MET A 113 -3.52 9.50 -34.85
N ASP A 114 -2.92 8.90 -33.82
CA ASP A 114 -1.82 9.49 -33.05
C ASP A 114 -2.13 10.82 -32.34
N LYS A 115 -3.36 11.31 -32.41
CA LYS A 115 -3.78 12.63 -31.91
C LYS A 115 -4.67 12.56 -30.67
N TYR A 116 -5.59 11.59 -30.64
CA TYR A 116 -6.57 11.47 -29.57
C TYR A 116 -6.22 10.26 -28.73
N LEU A 117 -6.05 10.45 -27.42
CA LEU A 117 -5.69 9.41 -26.48
C LEU A 117 -6.80 9.28 -25.45
N LEU A 118 -7.33 8.09 -25.33
CA LEU A 118 -8.32 7.70 -24.32
C LEU A 118 -7.71 6.66 -23.41
N THR A 119 -7.82 6.89 -22.10
CA THR A 119 -7.52 5.89 -21.08
C THR A 119 -8.76 5.67 -20.23
N VAL A 120 -9.18 4.42 -20.11
CA VAL A 120 -10.25 4.02 -19.18
C VAL A 120 -9.67 2.96 -18.24
N THR A 121 -9.88 3.13 -16.96
CA THR A 121 -9.48 2.15 -15.94
C THR A 121 -10.67 1.87 -15.04
N VAL A 122 -10.85 0.60 -14.71
CA VAL A 122 -11.82 0.15 -13.72
C VAL A 122 -11.09 -0.78 -12.74
N ARG A 123 -11.30 -0.55 -11.45
CA ARG A 123 -10.79 -1.41 -10.39
C ARG A 123 -11.93 -1.76 -9.43
N ALA A 124 -12.04 -3.02 -9.10
CA ALA A 124 -12.94 -3.52 -8.07
C ALA A 124 -12.10 -4.16 -6.96
N ASP A 125 -12.25 -3.66 -5.74
CA ASP A 125 -11.50 -4.11 -4.57
C ASP A 125 -12.47 -4.65 -3.52
N GLY A 126 -12.22 -5.87 -3.06
CA GLY A 126 -12.94 -6.50 -1.97
C GLY A 126 -12.01 -6.68 -0.77
N SER A 127 -12.45 -6.30 0.42
CA SER A 127 -11.66 -6.42 1.65
C SER A 127 -12.44 -7.09 2.78
N SER A 128 -11.77 -7.99 3.52
CA SER A 128 -12.33 -8.63 4.69
C SER A 128 -12.52 -7.68 5.90
N LYS A 129 -11.91 -6.49 5.87
CA LYS A 129 -12.10 -5.46 6.91
C LYS A 129 -13.51 -4.89 6.96
N PHE A 130 -14.23 -4.95 5.84
CA PHE A 130 -15.58 -4.42 5.76
C PHE A 130 -16.61 -5.50 6.08
N GLY A 131 -17.69 -5.10 6.74
CA GLY A 131 -18.79 -5.99 7.08
C GLY A 131 -19.51 -6.56 5.86
N ASP A 132 -20.29 -7.60 6.10
CA ASP A 132 -21.08 -8.27 5.06
C ASP A 132 -21.98 -7.27 4.32
N GLY A 133 -22.01 -7.39 3.00
CA GLY A 133 -22.75 -6.49 2.10
C GLY A 133 -21.99 -5.25 1.62
N ASN A 134 -20.91 -4.84 2.29
CA ASN A 134 -20.12 -3.65 1.91
C ASN A 134 -18.64 -3.98 1.61
N ARG A 135 -18.31 -5.22 1.33
CA ARG A 135 -16.94 -5.66 1.12
C ARG A 135 -16.32 -5.19 -0.18
N TRP A 136 -17.13 -4.79 -1.16
CA TRP A 136 -16.68 -4.44 -2.49
C TRP A 136 -16.82 -2.95 -2.78
N GLY A 137 -15.76 -2.35 -3.30
CA GLY A 137 -15.75 -1.02 -3.89
C GLY A 137 -15.36 -1.09 -5.37
N VAL A 138 -15.99 -0.27 -6.22
CA VAL A 138 -15.68 -0.15 -7.64
C VAL A 138 -15.23 1.28 -7.93
N PHE A 139 -14.08 1.41 -8.59
CA PHE A 139 -13.37 2.68 -8.83
C PHE A 139 -13.11 2.84 -10.33
N PRO A 140 -14.05 3.43 -11.08
CA PRO A 140 -13.83 3.78 -12.48
C PRO A 140 -13.03 5.08 -12.58
N SER A 141 -12.19 5.18 -13.61
CA SER A 141 -11.54 6.42 -14.02
C SER A 141 -11.41 6.51 -15.53
N ALA A 142 -11.48 7.72 -16.07
CA ALA A 142 -11.27 7.97 -17.48
C ALA A 142 -10.41 9.22 -17.66
N ALA A 143 -9.57 9.21 -18.68
CA ALA A 143 -8.77 10.36 -19.07
C ALA A 143 -8.76 10.51 -20.60
N LEU A 144 -8.86 11.75 -21.07
CA LEU A 144 -8.77 12.11 -22.47
C LEU A 144 -7.57 13.03 -22.68
N ALA A 145 -6.88 12.83 -23.80
CA ALA A 145 -5.87 13.79 -24.21
C ALA A 145 -5.94 14.01 -25.72
N TRP A 146 -5.80 15.27 -26.12
CA TRP A 146 -5.79 15.71 -27.50
C TRP A 146 -4.48 16.41 -27.82
N ARG A 147 -3.77 15.92 -28.84
CA ARG A 147 -2.57 16.57 -29.37
C ARG A 147 -2.98 17.60 -30.44
N ILE A 148 -3.22 18.81 -30.00
CA ILE A 148 -3.70 19.90 -30.87
C ILE A 148 -2.62 20.28 -31.89
N SER A 149 -1.34 20.25 -31.49
CA SER A 149 -0.22 20.55 -32.39
C SER A 149 -0.14 19.65 -33.63
N ASP A 150 -0.74 18.46 -33.57
CA ASP A 150 -0.70 17.47 -34.66
C ASP A 150 -1.89 17.63 -35.63
N GLU A 151 -2.75 18.61 -35.38
CA GLU A 151 -3.87 18.93 -36.27
C GLU A 151 -3.45 19.71 -37.50
N ALA A 152 -4.19 19.51 -38.60
CA ALA A 152 -3.88 20.16 -39.86
C ALA A 152 -3.94 21.69 -39.76
N PHE A 153 -4.86 22.25 -38.96
CA PHE A 153 -5.00 23.71 -38.78
C PHE A 153 -3.82 24.34 -38.01
N MET A 154 -3.01 23.51 -37.31
CA MET A 154 -1.80 23.96 -36.59
C MET A 154 -0.53 23.84 -37.43
N ALA A 155 -0.60 23.46 -38.71
CA ALA A 155 0.57 23.23 -39.54
C ALA A 155 1.49 24.48 -39.66
N ASN A 156 0.89 25.67 -39.68
CA ASN A 156 1.62 26.95 -39.81
C ASN A 156 2.22 27.48 -38.49
N THR A 157 2.00 26.77 -37.36
CA THR A 157 2.52 27.22 -36.06
C THR A 157 3.77 26.41 -35.62
N LYS A 158 4.20 25.44 -36.40
CA LYS A 158 5.31 24.53 -36.08
C LYS A 158 6.64 25.21 -35.85
N ASP A 159 6.83 26.39 -36.43
CA ASP A 159 8.08 27.15 -36.34
C ASP A 159 8.33 27.73 -34.93
N TRP A 160 7.27 28.00 -34.19
CA TRP A 160 7.33 28.58 -32.84
C TRP A 160 6.64 27.71 -31.73
N LEU A 161 5.74 26.81 -32.12
CA LEU A 161 5.01 25.93 -31.20
C LEU A 161 5.28 24.47 -31.52
N SER A 162 6.19 23.86 -30.79
CA SER A 162 6.61 22.46 -31.00
C SER A 162 5.62 21.43 -30.50
N ALA A 163 4.86 21.71 -29.44
CA ALA A 163 3.86 20.79 -28.89
C ALA A 163 2.75 21.53 -28.12
N LEU A 164 1.51 21.20 -28.42
CA LEU A 164 0.33 21.64 -27.68
C LEU A 164 -0.57 20.42 -27.42
N LYS A 165 -0.75 20.07 -26.15
CA LYS A 165 -1.57 18.93 -25.73
C LYS A 165 -2.55 19.34 -24.64
N LEU A 166 -3.85 19.11 -24.88
CA LEU A 166 -4.91 19.24 -23.88
C LEU A 166 -5.10 17.89 -23.18
N ARG A 167 -5.34 17.93 -21.87
CA ARG A 167 -5.68 16.75 -21.06
C ARG A 167 -6.86 17.07 -20.14
N LEU A 168 -7.77 16.12 -20.04
CA LEU A 168 -8.96 16.13 -19.19
C LEU A 168 -8.97 14.87 -18.34
#